data_e8b8dc0d0ec977883eab79b780662d18
#
_entry.id   e8b8dc0d0ec977883eab79b780662d18
#
_cell.length_a   1.000
_cell.length_b   1.000
_cell.length_c   1.000
_cell.angle_alpha   90.00
_cell.angle_beta   90.00
_cell.angle_gamma   90.00
#
_symmetry.space_group_name_H-M   'P 1'
#
loop_
_entity.id
_entity.type
_entity.pdbx_description
1 polymer ?
#
loop_
_entity_poly.entity_id
_entity_poly.type
_entity_poly.pdbx_seq_one_letter_code
_entity_poly.pdbx_strand_id
1 'polypeptide(L)'
;LSLLDRNPFAPTYGCFHRDYWLYKTSDFPDAVRQFGVHALALAYAHDFPGNPYRGNARIRDWAVAALDFWSSIQHADGSFDEFYPYERGWVGPTAFTTYASTEALRLLGAEVPTDVSERVKTAIHRAARFIAAGETEEDHLANHHAMAYLAVSTAADVLNNAVLRTMLPKLWINFLQYQNAEEGWSREYDGADPGYLSATVSFLAKVFAHHPTPELRSVLEKAVEFC
;
A
#
# COMPACT_ATOMS: atom_id res chain seq x y z
N LEU A 1 10.09 14.58 4.05
CA LEU A 1 10.82 15.21 2.92
C LEU A 1 12.32 14.91 2.91
N SER A 2 12.96 14.64 4.06
CA SER A 2 14.40 14.33 4.14
C SER A 2 14.80 13.00 3.49
N LEU A 3 13.86 12.08 3.33
CA LEU A 3 14.09 10.77 2.69
C LEU A 3 13.98 10.82 1.17
N LEU A 4 13.29 11.82 0.64
CA LEU A 4 12.95 11.92 -0.78
C LEU A 4 14.08 12.53 -1.61
N ASP A 5 14.43 11.88 -2.73
CA ASP A 5 15.23 12.52 -3.79
C ASP A 5 14.36 13.55 -4.53
N ARG A 6 14.74 14.81 -4.40
CA ARG A 6 14.01 15.96 -4.97
C ARG A 6 14.73 16.59 -6.16
N ASN A 7 15.79 15.96 -6.65
CA ASN A 7 16.53 16.46 -7.81
C ASN A 7 15.88 15.97 -9.12
N PRO A 8 15.24 16.86 -9.91
CA PRO A 8 14.55 16.46 -11.14
C PRO A 8 15.49 15.97 -12.25
N PHE A 9 16.79 16.14 -12.09
CA PHE A 9 17.81 15.67 -13.04
C PHE A 9 18.42 14.32 -12.62
N ALA A 10 18.08 13.81 -11.44
CA ALA A 10 18.57 12.52 -10.98
C ALA A 10 17.69 11.38 -11.52
N PRO A 11 18.28 10.24 -11.90
CA PRO A 11 17.52 9.05 -12.31
C PRO A 11 16.67 8.46 -11.17
N THR A 12 16.93 8.90 -9.95
CA THR A 12 16.23 8.48 -8.71
C THR A 12 15.25 9.55 -8.22
N TYR A 13 14.89 10.54 -9.06
CA TYR A 13 13.91 11.57 -8.70
C TYR A 13 12.58 10.93 -8.26
N GLY A 14 12.14 11.26 -7.05
CA GLY A 14 10.94 10.65 -6.45
C GLY A 14 11.21 9.44 -5.54
N CYS A 15 12.45 8.95 -5.45
CA CYS A 15 12.82 7.85 -4.57
C CYS A 15 12.84 8.26 -3.10
N PHE A 16 12.15 7.50 -2.23
CA PHE A 16 12.18 7.72 -0.77
C PHE A 16 13.26 6.90 -0.04
N HIS A 17 13.95 5.99 -0.73
CA HIS A 17 14.96 5.15 -0.12
C HIS A 17 16.34 5.82 -0.12
N ARG A 18 16.63 6.58 0.93
CA ARG A 18 17.84 7.42 1.06
C ARG A 18 19.13 6.62 1.01
N ASP A 19 19.13 5.41 1.56
CA ASP A 19 20.30 4.52 1.52
C ASP A 19 20.63 4.07 0.09
N TYR A 20 19.61 4.00 -0.78
CA TYR A 20 19.76 3.71 -2.20
C TYR A 20 20.21 4.95 -3.00
N TRP A 21 19.46 6.06 -2.93
CA TRP A 21 19.72 7.18 -3.83
C TRP A 21 20.87 8.09 -3.36
N LEU A 22 21.09 8.26 -2.04
CA LEU A 22 22.10 9.17 -1.49
C LEU A 22 23.35 8.45 -1.01
N TYR A 23 23.19 7.51 -0.05
CA TYR A 23 24.33 6.87 0.60
C TYR A 23 24.93 5.72 -0.20
N LYS A 24 24.23 5.18 -1.16
CA LYS A 24 24.66 4.04 -1.98
C LYS A 24 25.04 2.80 -1.15
N THR A 25 24.35 2.58 -0.03
CA THR A 25 24.53 1.45 0.87
C THR A 25 23.53 0.33 0.63
N SER A 26 22.57 0.54 -0.26
CA SER A 26 21.60 -0.46 -0.74
C SER A 26 21.80 -0.69 -2.23
N ASP A 27 21.76 -1.95 -2.65
CA ASP A 27 21.95 -2.39 -4.05
C ASP A 27 20.67 -2.30 -4.90
N PHE A 28 19.50 -2.14 -4.26
CA PHE A 28 18.22 -1.93 -4.93
C PHE A 28 17.31 -0.98 -4.12
N PRO A 29 16.32 -0.34 -4.76
CA PRO A 29 15.37 0.52 -4.07
C PRO A 29 14.37 -0.32 -3.28
N ASP A 30 14.18 0.03 -2.01
CA ASP A 30 13.13 -0.51 -1.15
C ASP A 30 11.78 0.15 -1.52
N ALA A 31 10.85 -0.65 -2.03
CA ALA A 31 9.55 -0.14 -2.45
C ALA A 31 8.65 0.24 -1.27
N VAL A 32 8.84 -0.36 -0.09
CA VAL A 32 8.05 0.00 1.11
C VAL A 32 8.35 1.44 1.54
N ARG A 33 9.56 1.93 1.31
CA ARG A 33 9.90 3.34 1.52
C ARG A 33 9.08 4.29 0.65
N GLN A 34 8.62 3.84 -0.54
CA GLN A 34 7.73 4.63 -1.40
C GLN A 34 6.34 4.86 -0.81
N PHE A 35 5.98 4.21 0.31
CA PHE A 35 4.77 4.53 1.09
C PHE A 35 4.68 6.04 1.43
N GLY A 36 5.81 6.73 1.49
CA GLY A 36 5.90 8.17 1.66
C GLY A 36 5.12 9.00 0.62
N VAL A 37 4.82 8.45 -0.57
CA VAL A 37 4.02 9.12 -1.58
C VAL A 37 2.60 9.41 -1.11
N HIS A 38 2.01 8.49 -0.34
CA HIS A 38 0.67 8.67 0.25
C HIS A 38 0.65 9.86 1.21
N ALA A 39 1.68 10.01 2.06
CA ALA A 39 1.80 11.15 2.96
C ALA A 39 1.91 12.49 2.20
N LEU A 40 2.64 12.54 1.08
CA LEU A 40 2.69 13.73 0.24
C LEU A 40 1.32 14.05 -0.39
N ALA A 41 0.64 13.03 -0.92
CA ALA A 41 -0.68 13.20 -1.54
C ALA A 41 -1.73 13.65 -0.52
N LEU A 42 -1.73 13.09 0.70
CA LEU A 42 -2.59 13.54 1.80
C LEU A 42 -2.31 15.00 2.18
N ALA A 43 -1.04 15.37 2.35
CA ALA A 43 -0.66 16.72 2.69
C ALA A 43 -1.03 17.72 1.59
N TYR A 44 -0.97 17.33 0.32
CA TYR A 44 -1.41 18.16 -0.80
C TYR A 44 -2.93 18.33 -0.85
N ALA A 45 -3.67 17.22 -0.70
CA ALA A 45 -5.11 17.19 -0.98
C ALA A 45 -5.98 17.71 0.18
N HIS A 46 -5.59 17.46 1.42
CA HIS A 46 -6.45 17.70 2.58
C HIS A 46 -6.13 18.98 3.34
N ASP A 47 -7.21 19.65 3.77
CA ASP A 47 -7.16 20.78 4.66
C ASP A 47 -7.34 20.30 6.11
N PHE A 48 -6.26 20.38 6.88
CA PHE A 48 -6.30 20.12 8.31
C PHE A 48 -5.50 21.19 9.07
N PRO A 49 -5.84 21.48 10.33
CA PRO A 49 -5.17 22.52 11.11
C PRO A 49 -3.65 22.37 11.12
N GLY A 50 -2.95 23.43 10.72
CA GLY A 50 -1.48 23.46 10.68
C GLY A 50 -0.84 22.82 9.43
N ASN A 51 -1.60 22.42 8.41
CA ASN A 51 -1.05 21.93 7.16
C ASN A 51 -0.63 23.07 6.20
N PRO A 52 0.68 23.39 6.06
CA PRO A 52 1.15 24.42 5.15
C PRO A 52 1.30 23.92 3.69
N TYR A 53 0.97 22.65 3.42
CA TYR A 53 1.27 21.97 2.16
C TYR A 53 0.07 21.79 1.25
N ARG A 54 -1.14 22.12 1.72
CA ARG A 54 -2.34 22.03 0.91
C ARG A 54 -2.21 22.86 -0.38
N GLY A 55 -2.46 22.22 -1.52
CA GLY A 55 -2.35 22.85 -2.85
C GLY A 55 -0.94 23.31 -3.23
N ASN A 56 0.09 22.92 -2.49
CA ASN A 56 1.46 23.32 -2.79
C ASN A 56 2.00 22.57 -4.01
N ALA A 57 2.31 23.31 -5.08
CA ALA A 57 2.76 22.75 -6.34
C ALA A 57 4.01 21.86 -6.20
N ARG A 58 4.96 22.22 -5.32
CA ARG A 58 6.17 21.40 -5.12
C ARG A 58 5.84 20.04 -4.46
N ILE A 59 4.88 20.02 -3.53
CA ILE A 59 4.44 18.77 -2.90
C ILE A 59 3.76 17.89 -3.95
N ARG A 60 2.90 18.45 -4.81
CA ARG A 60 2.30 17.76 -5.94
C ARG A 60 3.37 17.18 -6.86
N ASP A 61 4.31 18.01 -7.31
CA ASP A 61 5.33 17.61 -8.27
C ASP A 61 6.21 16.46 -7.70
N TRP A 62 6.54 16.53 -6.42
CA TRP A 62 7.27 15.46 -5.74
C TRP A 62 6.43 14.18 -5.56
N ALA A 63 5.14 14.31 -5.31
CA ALA A 63 4.24 13.14 -5.23
C ALA A 63 4.08 12.48 -6.61
N VAL A 64 3.94 13.26 -7.68
CA VAL A 64 3.91 12.75 -9.06
C VAL A 64 5.23 12.04 -9.41
N ALA A 65 6.38 12.64 -9.11
CA ALA A 65 7.68 12.00 -9.32
C ALA A 65 7.83 10.69 -8.54
N ALA A 66 7.31 10.65 -7.31
CA ALA A 66 7.37 9.44 -6.49
C ALA A 66 6.47 8.33 -7.03
N LEU A 67 5.31 8.64 -7.60
CA LEU A 67 4.46 7.67 -8.32
C LEU A 67 5.15 7.13 -9.57
N ASP A 68 5.77 8.00 -10.35
CA ASP A 68 6.49 7.61 -11.56
C ASP A 68 7.69 6.72 -11.23
N PHE A 69 8.49 7.11 -10.24
CA PHE A 69 9.60 6.29 -9.75
C PHE A 69 9.12 4.93 -9.25
N TRP A 70 8.05 4.88 -8.44
CA TRP A 70 7.46 3.62 -7.97
C TRP A 70 7.09 2.70 -9.13
N SER A 71 6.41 3.21 -10.15
CA SER A 71 6.03 2.40 -11.31
C SER A 71 7.24 1.87 -12.08
N SER A 72 8.37 2.59 -12.07
CA SER A 72 9.60 2.25 -12.80
C SER A 72 10.42 1.14 -12.16
N ILE A 73 10.28 0.91 -10.85
CA ILE A 73 11.02 -0.12 -10.10
C ILE A 73 10.26 -1.45 -9.99
N GLN A 74 9.07 -1.56 -10.60
CA GLN A 74 8.26 -2.77 -10.58
C GLN A 74 8.91 -3.89 -11.41
N HIS A 75 8.93 -5.12 -10.86
CA HIS A 75 9.35 -6.31 -11.60
C HIS A 75 8.37 -6.68 -12.72
N ALA A 76 8.85 -7.52 -13.65
CA ALA A 76 8.07 -7.96 -14.80
C ALA A 76 6.81 -8.74 -14.43
N ASP A 77 6.80 -9.45 -13.31
CA ASP A 77 5.67 -10.19 -12.76
C ASP A 77 4.66 -9.32 -12.00
N GLY A 78 5.01 -8.07 -11.70
CA GLY A 78 4.18 -7.12 -10.96
C GLY A 78 4.58 -6.93 -9.50
N SER A 79 5.58 -7.67 -9.02
CA SER A 79 6.07 -7.59 -7.64
C SER A 79 6.99 -6.39 -7.40
N PHE A 80 7.27 -6.17 -6.11
CA PHE A 80 8.21 -5.19 -5.61
C PHE A 80 9.10 -5.78 -4.52
N ASP A 81 10.21 -5.11 -4.24
CA ASP A 81 11.22 -5.53 -3.27
C ASP A 81 11.17 -4.71 -1.98
N GLU A 82 11.58 -5.34 -0.88
CA GLU A 82 11.89 -4.68 0.39
C GLU A 82 13.34 -4.96 0.79
N PHE A 83 14.09 -3.90 1.16
CA PHE A 83 15.49 -4.06 1.52
C PHE A 83 15.68 -4.76 2.86
N TYR A 84 14.81 -4.52 3.82
CA TYR A 84 14.80 -5.21 5.10
C TYR A 84 13.45 -5.88 5.31
N PRO A 85 13.39 -7.20 5.54
CA PRO A 85 14.46 -8.16 5.80
C PRO A 85 15.16 -8.79 4.57
N TYR A 86 15.16 -8.15 3.42
CA TYR A 86 15.70 -8.60 2.15
C TYR A 86 14.74 -9.50 1.37
N GLU A 87 13.55 -8.99 1.17
CA GLU A 87 12.50 -9.65 0.40
C GLU A 87 12.49 -9.16 -1.05
N ARG A 88 12.74 -10.07 -1.97
CA ARG A 88 12.78 -9.79 -3.41
C ARG A 88 11.56 -10.40 -4.09
N GLY A 89 10.64 -9.52 -4.55
CA GLY A 89 9.45 -9.95 -5.26
C GLY A 89 8.40 -10.62 -4.36
N TRP A 90 8.13 -10.09 -3.17
CA TRP A 90 7.19 -10.67 -2.21
C TRP A 90 5.84 -9.94 -2.18
N VAL A 91 4.82 -10.66 -1.69
CA VAL A 91 3.44 -10.15 -1.59
C VAL A 91 3.34 -9.00 -0.59
N GLY A 92 3.93 -9.10 0.61
CA GLY A 92 3.89 -8.07 1.64
C GLY A 92 4.35 -6.71 1.13
N PRO A 93 5.62 -6.54 0.73
CA PRO A 93 6.13 -5.28 0.18
C PRO A 93 5.29 -4.75 -0.99
N THR A 94 4.84 -5.67 -1.87
CA THR A 94 3.99 -5.32 -3.01
C THR A 94 2.64 -4.76 -2.56
N ALA A 95 1.99 -5.38 -1.56
CA ALA A 95 0.70 -4.94 -1.06
C ALA A 95 0.78 -3.56 -0.38
N PHE A 96 1.75 -3.36 0.52
CA PHE A 96 1.95 -2.09 1.22
C PHE A 96 2.13 -0.93 0.24
N THR A 97 3.05 -1.07 -0.70
CA THR A 97 3.39 0.02 -1.61
C THR A 97 2.31 0.24 -2.68
N THR A 98 1.59 -0.82 -3.10
CA THR A 98 0.47 -0.72 -4.04
C THR A 98 -0.69 0.07 -3.44
N TYR A 99 -1.07 -0.21 -2.19
CA TYR A 99 -2.09 0.58 -1.50
C TYR A 99 -1.72 2.06 -1.44
N ALA A 100 -0.51 2.37 -0.98
CA ALA A 100 -0.05 3.75 -0.84
C ALA A 100 -0.05 4.51 -2.17
N SER A 101 0.43 3.88 -3.24
CA SER A 101 0.49 4.48 -4.58
C SER A 101 -0.90 4.62 -5.21
N THR A 102 -1.80 3.66 -4.97
CA THR A 102 -3.19 3.72 -5.45
C THR A 102 -3.94 4.88 -4.79
N GLU A 103 -3.82 5.04 -3.47
CA GLU A 103 -4.43 6.15 -2.75
C GLU A 103 -3.82 7.50 -3.15
N ALA A 104 -2.51 7.56 -3.36
CA ALA A 104 -1.87 8.79 -3.84
C ALA A 104 -2.38 9.18 -5.23
N LEU A 105 -2.52 8.22 -6.15
CA LEU A 105 -3.09 8.46 -7.48
C LEU A 105 -4.54 8.97 -7.38
N ARG A 106 -5.36 8.38 -6.51
CA ARG A 106 -6.75 8.79 -6.26
C ARG A 106 -6.82 10.24 -5.73
N LEU A 107 -5.99 10.56 -4.75
CA LEU A 107 -5.96 11.89 -4.11
C LEU A 107 -5.48 12.99 -5.04
N LEU A 108 -4.49 12.71 -5.87
CA LEU A 108 -3.94 13.67 -6.83
C LEU A 108 -4.86 13.82 -8.06
N GLY A 109 -5.55 12.75 -8.47
CA GLY A 109 -6.53 12.78 -9.56
C GLY A 109 -5.98 13.38 -10.85
N ALA A 110 -6.64 14.43 -11.35
CA ALA A 110 -6.28 15.11 -12.59
C ALA A 110 -4.95 15.90 -12.54
N GLU A 111 -4.35 16.07 -11.36
CA GLU A 111 -3.03 16.71 -11.21
C GLU A 111 -1.87 15.81 -11.69
N VAL A 112 -2.11 14.50 -11.84
CA VAL A 112 -1.12 13.57 -12.39
C VAL A 112 -1.16 13.64 -13.92
N PRO A 113 -0.03 13.93 -14.60
CA PRO A 113 0.03 13.92 -16.06
C PRO A 113 -0.46 12.59 -16.64
N THR A 114 -1.14 12.65 -17.78
CA THR A 114 -1.83 11.49 -18.35
C THR A 114 -0.90 10.30 -18.59
N ASP A 115 0.29 10.55 -19.12
CA ASP A 115 1.29 9.51 -19.38
C ASP A 115 1.81 8.85 -18.10
N VAL A 116 2.03 9.62 -17.03
CA VAL A 116 2.39 9.09 -15.69
C VAL A 116 1.22 8.30 -15.12
N SER A 117 0.01 8.85 -15.19
CA SER A 117 -1.20 8.19 -14.69
C SER A 117 -1.40 6.81 -15.32
N GLU A 118 -1.22 6.68 -16.63
CA GLU A 118 -1.38 5.41 -17.34
C GLU A 118 -0.28 4.38 -16.97
N ARG A 119 0.98 4.83 -16.80
CA ARG A 119 2.05 3.95 -16.28
C ARG A 119 1.73 3.44 -14.88
N VAL A 120 1.33 4.35 -14.00
CA VAL A 120 0.99 4.03 -12.60
C VAL A 120 -0.22 3.09 -12.52
N LYS A 121 -1.30 3.34 -13.28
CA LYS A 121 -2.47 2.43 -13.35
C LYS A 121 -2.09 1.04 -13.83
N THR A 122 -1.21 0.96 -14.84
CA THR A 122 -0.71 -0.32 -15.33
C THR A 122 0.08 -1.05 -14.25
N ALA A 123 0.95 -0.35 -13.52
CA ALA A 123 1.71 -0.91 -12.41
C ALA A 123 0.78 -1.40 -11.27
N ILE A 124 -0.21 -0.59 -10.88
CA ILE A 124 -1.23 -0.97 -9.88
C ILE A 124 -1.97 -2.24 -10.30
N HIS A 125 -2.41 -2.32 -11.56
CA HIS A 125 -3.13 -3.50 -12.05
C HIS A 125 -2.27 -4.76 -11.99
N ARG A 126 -1.01 -4.69 -12.40
CA ARG A 126 -0.07 -5.82 -12.35
C ARG A 126 0.21 -6.24 -10.92
N ALA A 127 0.48 -5.28 -10.03
CA ALA A 127 0.72 -5.54 -8.61
C ALA A 127 -0.49 -6.18 -7.93
N ALA A 128 -1.71 -5.67 -8.16
CA ALA A 128 -2.93 -6.24 -7.58
C ALA A 128 -3.16 -7.70 -8.03
N ARG A 129 -2.84 -8.04 -9.28
CA ARG A 129 -2.90 -9.42 -9.77
C ARG A 129 -1.83 -10.31 -9.13
N PHE A 130 -0.60 -9.79 -8.98
CA PHE A 130 0.47 -10.51 -8.30
C PHE A 130 0.08 -10.81 -6.85
N ILE A 131 -0.38 -9.80 -6.10
CA ILE A 131 -0.84 -9.94 -4.71
C ILE A 131 -1.93 -11.03 -4.61
N ALA A 132 -2.96 -10.96 -5.45
CA ALA A 132 -4.08 -11.91 -5.40
C ALA A 132 -3.69 -13.35 -5.78
N ALA A 133 -2.62 -13.54 -6.55
CA ALA A 133 -2.09 -14.85 -6.92
C ALA A 133 -1.17 -15.44 -5.85
N GLY A 134 -0.30 -14.63 -5.25
CA GLY A 134 0.75 -15.03 -4.32
C GLY A 134 0.42 -14.85 -2.84
N GLU A 135 -0.79 -14.46 -2.51
CA GLU A 135 -1.20 -14.10 -1.14
C GLU A 135 -1.04 -15.24 -0.12
N THR A 136 -1.05 -16.49 -0.57
CA THR A 136 -0.83 -17.67 0.28
C THR A 136 0.64 -17.84 0.73
N GLU A 137 1.58 -17.09 0.17
CA GLU A 137 2.98 -17.08 0.59
C GLU A 137 3.19 -16.37 1.95
N GLU A 138 2.20 -15.62 2.41
CA GLU A 138 2.25 -14.82 3.64
C GLU A 138 1.75 -15.60 4.88
N ASP A 139 1.94 -16.91 4.91
CA ASP A 139 1.56 -17.75 6.04
C ASP A 139 2.10 -17.17 7.37
N HIS A 140 1.26 -17.19 8.41
CA HIS A 140 1.55 -16.69 9.76
C HIS A 140 1.54 -15.16 9.95
N LEU A 141 1.17 -14.36 8.93
CA LEU A 141 1.16 -12.90 8.99
C LEU A 141 -0.24 -12.36 8.63
N ALA A 142 -1.17 -12.39 9.57
CA ALA A 142 -2.55 -11.94 9.34
C ALA A 142 -2.62 -10.48 8.87
N ASN A 143 -1.73 -9.61 9.36
CA ASN A 143 -1.67 -8.23 8.92
C ASN A 143 -1.33 -8.11 7.41
N HIS A 144 -0.49 -8.99 6.86
CA HIS A 144 -0.18 -9.02 5.43
C HIS A 144 -1.40 -9.47 4.60
N HIS A 145 -2.19 -10.45 5.07
CA HIS A 145 -3.46 -10.84 4.43
C HIS A 145 -4.48 -9.69 4.44
N ALA A 146 -4.59 -8.97 5.56
CA ALA A 146 -5.45 -7.79 5.65
C ALA A 146 -4.98 -6.66 4.71
N MET A 147 -3.66 -6.44 4.60
CA MET A 147 -3.08 -5.47 3.68
C MET A 147 -3.28 -5.89 2.21
N ALA A 148 -3.13 -7.18 1.88
CA ALA A 148 -3.39 -7.71 0.55
C ALA A 148 -4.86 -7.46 0.14
N TYR A 149 -5.81 -7.73 1.05
CA TYR A 149 -7.22 -7.43 0.83
C TYR A 149 -7.48 -5.93 0.61
N LEU A 150 -6.91 -5.05 1.44
CA LEU A 150 -7.01 -3.60 1.29
C LEU A 150 -6.43 -3.13 -0.04
N ALA A 151 -5.22 -3.58 -0.39
CA ALA A 151 -4.52 -3.13 -1.60
C ALA A 151 -5.29 -3.50 -2.88
N VAL A 152 -5.79 -4.76 -2.97
CA VAL A 152 -6.55 -5.22 -4.14
C VAL A 152 -7.94 -4.56 -4.18
N SER A 153 -8.60 -4.35 -3.04
CA SER A 153 -9.88 -3.65 -2.95
C SER A 153 -9.74 -2.21 -3.45
N THR A 154 -8.77 -1.47 -2.94
CA THR A 154 -8.50 -0.09 -3.35
C THR A 154 -8.14 0.01 -4.84
N ALA A 155 -7.30 -0.92 -5.33
CA ALA A 155 -6.96 -1.00 -6.76
C ALA A 155 -8.19 -1.28 -7.63
N ALA A 156 -9.08 -2.19 -7.20
CA ALA A 156 -10.31 -2.54 -7.93
C ALA A 156 -11.24 -1.32 -8.07
N ASP A 157 -11.31 -0.48 -7.04
CA ASP A 157 -12.13 0.73 -7.05
C ASP A 157 -11.53 1.83 -7.92
N VAL A 158 -10.26 2.18 -7.69
CA VAL A 158 -9.59 3.26 -8.42
C VAL A 158 -9.47 2.97 -9.90
N LEU A 159 -9.23 1.71 -10.28
CA LEU A 159 -9.17 1.28 -11.67
C LEU A 159 -10.54 0.92 -12.25
N ASN A 160 -11.60 0.95 -11.46
CA ASN A 160 -12.94 0.44 -11.81
C ASN A 160 -12.88 -0.95 -12.47
N ASN A 161 -12.13 -1.87 -11.87
CA ASN A 161 -11.78 -3.16 -12.48
C ASN A 161 -12.63 -4.31 -11.90
N ALA A 162 -13.57 -4.83 -12.70
CA ALA A 162 -14.44 -5.92 -12.29
C ALA A 162 -13.69 -7.24 -12.04
N VAL A 163 -12.60 -7.50 -12.76
CA VAL A 163 -11.81 -8.74 -12.58
C VAL A 163 -11.12 -8.74 -11.21
N LEU A 164 -10.55 -7.62 -10.78
CA LEU A 164 -9.95 -7.51 -9.44
C LEU A 164 -11.02 -7.70 -8.35
N ARG A 165 -12.24 -7.21 -8.55
CA ARG A 165 -13.35 -7.42 -7.61
C ARG A 165 -13.69 -8.91 -7.42
N THR A 166 -13.56 -9.74 -8.46
CA THR A 166 -13.83 -11.19 -8.33
C THR A 166 -12.78 -11.92 -7.49
N MET A 167 -11.63 -11.31 -7.22
CA MET A 167 -10.57 -11.89 -6.39
C MET A 167 -10.76 -11.62 -4.89
N LEU A 168 -11.52 -10.58 -4.53
CA LEU A 168 -11.70 -10.15 -3.15
C LEU A 168 -12.30 -11.21 -2.20
N PRO A 169 -13.30 -12.01 -2.60
CA PRO A 169 -13.82 -13.06 -1.71
C PRO A 169 -12.77 -14.08 -1.29
N LYS A 170 -11.86 -14.46 -2.20
CA LYS A 170 -10.76 -15.37 -1.85
C LYS A 170 -9.82 -14.75 -0.82
N LEU A 171 -9.40 -13.50 -1.03
CA LEU A 171 -8.51 -12.77 -0.12
C LEU A 171 -9.14 -12.61 1.27
N TRP A 172 -10.44 -12.34 1.33
CA TRP A 172 -11.18 -12.25 2.58
C TRP A 172 -11.22 -13.60 3.32
N ILE A 173 -11.56 -14.68 2.61
CA ILE A 173 -11.57 -16.04 3.19
C ILE A 173 -10.18 -16.43 3.71
N ASN A 174 -9.11 -16.10 2.99
CA ASN A 174 -7.75 -16.38 3.43
C ASN A 174 -7.43 -15.61 4.72
N PHE A 175 -7.75 -14.33 4.81
CA PHE A 175 -7.60 -13.57 6.07
C PHE A 175 -8.34 -14.23 7.24
N LEU A 176 -9.60 -14.67 7.04
CA LEU A 176 -10.41 -15.27 8.09
C LEU A 176 -9.82 -16.57 8.67
N GLN A 177 -8.96 -17.28 7.93
CA GLN A 177 -8.27 -18.47 8.43
C GLN A 177 -7.28 -18.14 9.58
N TYR A 178 -6.84 -16.91 9.66
CA TYR A 178 -5.90 -16.42 10.68
C TYR A 178 -6.59 -15.68 11.82
N GLN A 179 -7.90 -15.46 11.73
CA GLN A 179 -8.66 -14.75 12.75
C GLN A 179 -9.22 -15.74 13.79
N ASN A 180 -8.99 -15.46 15.07
CA ASN A 180 -9.73 -16.12 16.17
C ASN A 180 -11.11 -15.45 16.30
N ALA A 181 -12.13 -16.14 15.82
CA ALA A 181 -13.49 -15.61 15.77
C ALA A 181 -14.15 -15.46 17.15
N GLU A 182 -13.66 -16.14 18.19
CA GLU A 182 -14.18 -16.04 19.56
C GLU A 182 -13.57 -14.87 20.31
N GLU A 183 -12.25 -14.76 20.29
CA GLU A 183 -11.49 -13.78 21.06
C GLU A 183 -11.17 -12.49 20.31
N GLY A 184 -11.29 -12.47 18.97
CA GLY A 184 -11.15 -11.27 18.14
C GLY A 184 -9.74 -10.95 17.64
N TRP A 185 -8.70 -11.65 18.12
CA TRP A 185 -7.34 -11.44 17.63
C TRP A 185 -7.05 -12.14 16.31
N SER A 186 -6.04 -11.68 15.62
CA SER A 186 -5.54 -12.31 14.40
C SER A 186 -4.13 -12.84 14.64
N ARG A 187 -3.82 -14.02 14.05
CA ARG A 187 -2.56 -14.70 14.28
C ARG A 187 -1.42 -13.98 13.56
N GLU A 188 -0.40 -13.63 14.34
CA GLU A 188 0.88 -13.13 13.87
C GLU A 188 1.98 -14.05 14.36
N TYR A 189 2.79 -14.58 13.45
CA TYR A 189 3.78 -15.62 13.77
C TYR A 189 3.14 -16.80 14.51
N ASP A 190 3.39 -16.97 15.80
CA ASP A 190 2.93 -18.10 16.59
C ASP A 190 1.74 -17.78 17.53
N GLY A 191 1.19 -16.54 17.49
CA GLY A 191 0.10 -16.17 18.40
C GLY A 191 -0.50 -14.80 18.16
N ALA A 192 -1.10 -14.24 19.20
CA ALA A 192 -1.65 -12.89 19.18
C ALA A 192 -0.55 -11.85 19.43
N ASP A 193 -0.51 -10.81 18.60
CA ASP A 193 0.34 -9.63 18.79
C ASP A 193 -0.52 -8.37 18.72
N PRO A 194 -0.70 -7.62 19.83
CA PRO A 194 -1.54 -6.41 19.84
C PRO A 194 -1.03 -5.31 18.91
N GLY A 195 0.28 -5.24 18.69
CA GLY A 195 0.89 -4.26 17.78
C GLY A 195 0.47 -4.51 16.32
N TYR A 196 0.65 -5.74 15.84
CA TYR A 196 0.22 -6.13 14.50
C TYR A 196 -1.31 -6.18 14.35
N LEU A 197 -2.04 -6.56 15.42
CA LEU A 197 -3.49 -6.52 15.41
C LEU A 197 -4.00 -5.08 15.19
N SER A 198 -3.36 -4.07 15.81
CA SER A 198 -3.71 -2.67 15.57
C SER A 198 -3.51 -2.24 14.11
N ALA A 199 -2.48 -2.77 13.44
CA ALA A 199 -2.27 -2.56 12.00
C ALA A 199 -3.39 -3.23 11.19
N THR A 200 -3.72 -4.50 11.49
CA THR A 200 -4.84 -5.23 10.86
C THR A 200 -6.16 -4.48 10.99
N VAL A 201 -6.49 -3.99 12.20
CA VAL A 201 -7.67 -3.15 12.45
C VAL A 201 -7.64 -1.89 11.57
N SER A 202 -6.49 -1.21 11.49
CA SER A 202 -6.34 -0.02 10.65
C SER A 202 -6.57 -0.32 9.16
N PHE A 203 -6.10 -1.46 8.64
CA PHE A 203 -6.28 -1.85 7.25
C PHE A 203 -7.74 -2.20 6.94
N LEU A 204 -8.34 -3.05 7.75
CA LEU A 204 -9.73 -3.46 7.59
C LEU A 204 -10.72 -2.31 7.80
N ALA A 205 -10.44 -1.36 8.71
CA ALA A 205 -11.26 -0.17 8.89
C ALA A 205 -11.28 0.71 7.63
N LYS A 206 -10.18 0.78 6.88
CA LYS A 206 -10.14 1.49 5.59
C LYS A 206 -11.00 0.78 4.53
N VAL A 207 -11.00 -0.54 4.50
CA VAL A 207 -11.91 -1.29 3.64
C VAL A 207 -13.36 -1.03 4.06
N PHE A 208 -13.66 -1.11 5.35
CA PHE A 208 -15.01 -0.89 5.89
C PHE A 208 -15.56 0.51 5.57
N ALA A 209 -14.72 1.52 5.56
CA ALA A 209 -15.12 2.89 5.22
C ALA A 209 -15.68 3.02 3.79
N HIS A 210 -15.27 2.15 2.85
CA HIS A 210 -15.71 2.15 1.46
C HIS A 210 -16.70 1.02 1.15
N HIS A 211 -16.56 -0.13 1.81
CA HIS A 211 -17.32 -1.36 1.59
C HIS A 211 -17.82 -1.96 2.92
N PRO A 212 -18.76 -1.29 3.61
CA PRO A 212 -19.25 -1.79 4.89
C PRO A 212 -20.07 -3.06 4.71
N THR A 213 -19.69 -4.12 5.43
CA THR A 213 -20.47 -5.36 5.55
C THR A 213 -20.68 -5.72 7.02
N PRO A 214 -21.76 -6.44 7.37
CA PRO A 214 -21.98 -6.89 8.75
C PRO A 214 -20.85 -7.79 9.27
N GLU A 215 -20.29 -8.64 8.42
CA GLU A 215 -19.20 -9.55 8.75
C GLU A 215 -17.91 -8.78 9.09
N LEU A 216 -17.50 -7.85 8.22
CA LEU A 216 -16.32 -7.02 8.44
C LEU A 216 -16.48 -6.13 9.69
N ARG A 217 -17.69 -5.63 9.96
CA ARG A 217 -18.01 -4.91 11.18
C ARG A 217 -17.77 -5.79 12.43
N SER A 218 -18.30 -7.02 12.42
CA SER A 218 -18.15 -7.95 13.54
C SER A 218 -16.69 -8.29 13.81
N VAL A 219 -15.89 -8.49 12.76
CA VAL A 219 -14.43 -8.71 12.88
C VAL A 219 -13.75 -7.52 13.54
N LEU A 220 -14.05 -6.30 13.08
CA LEU A 220 -13.46 -5.07 13.62
C LEU A 220 -13.85 -4.82 15.08
N GLU A 221 -15.13 -4.99 15.43
CA GLU A 221 -15.63 -4.80 16.81
C GLU A 221 -14.90 -5.72 17.77
N LYS A 222 -14.83 -7.02 17.47
CA LYS A 222 -14.10 -7.99 18.30
C LYS A 222 -12.60 -7.70 18.39
N ALA A 223 -11.97 -7.33 17.29
CA ALA A 223 -10.53 -7.00 17.28
C ALA A 223 -10.23 -5.77 18.15
N VAL A 224 -11.11 -4.75 18.13
CA VAL A 224 -10.98 -3.56 18.99
C VAL A 224 -11.24 -3.90 20.47
N GLU A 225 -12.16 -4.81 20.77
CA GLU A 225 -12.41 -5.26 22.14
C GLU A 225 -11.24 -6.05 22.73
N PHE A 226 -10.48 -6.74 21.88
CA PHE A 226 -9.28 -7.48 22.31
C PHE A 226 -8.09 -6.55 22.59
N CYS A 227 -7.93 -5.42 21.85
CA CYS A 227 -6.84 -4.45 22.02
C CYS A 227 -6.97 -3.62 23.30
#